data_68c6ebd7b06431e0542ecce9f1ce4c11
#
_entry.id   68c6ebd7b06431e0542ecce9f1ce4c11
#
_cell.length_a   1.000
_cell.length_b   1.000
_cell.length_c   1.000
_cell.angle_alpha   90.00
_cell.angle_beta   90.00
_cell.angle_gamma   90.00
#
_symmetry.space_group_name_H-M   'P 1'
#
loop_
_entity.id
_entity.type
_entity.pdbx_description
1 polymer ?
#
loop_
_entity_poly.entity_id
_entity_poly.type
_entity_poly.pdbx_seq_one_letter_code
_entity_poly.pdbx_strand_id
1 'polypeptide(L)'
;MAVSDLERAISARERAEPFELGGALGGEAEVGVVLVHGFTGTPYEVRYLGEQLARAGYAVRGPRLPGHGTRVEDLDVTTWSDWVAEVDRAVEALRRRCDRVAVIGQSLGGLLALHHASRHPELPCVGSLAAPL
;
A
#
# COMPACT_ATOMS: atom_id res chain seq x y z
N MET A 1 -7.78 -0.20 29.66
CA MET A 1 -6.50 -0.39 28.93
C MET A 1 -6.19 0.91 28.20
N ALA A 2 -5.05 1.50 28.50
CA ALA A 2 -4.65 2.75 27.87
C ALA A 2 -4.31 2.52 26.37
N VAL A 3 -4.52 3.53 25.53
CA VAL A 3 -4.17 3.46 24.09
C VAL A 3 -2.70 3.04 23.90
N SER A 4 -1.80 3.47 24.80
CA SER A 4 -0.39 3.09 24.81
C SER A 4 -0.14 1.57 25.00
N ASP A 5 -1.06 0.88 25.66
CA ASP A 5 -0.92 -0.56 25.88
C ASP A 5 -1.40 -1.36 24.67
N LEU A 6 -2.38 -0.84 23.92
CA LEU A 6 -2.80 -1.40 22.65
C LEU A 6 -1.70 -1.23 21.58
N GLU A 7 -1.05 -0.08 21.54
CA GLU A 7 0.05 0.18 20.61
C GLU A 7 1.27 -0.70 20.88
N ARG A 8 1.54 -1.03 22.15
CA ARG A 8 2.61 -1.97 22.52
C ARG A 8 2.30 -3.42 22.14
N ALA A 9 1.02 -3.76 22.01
CA ALA A 9 0.60 -5.12 21.69
C ALA A 9 0.84 -5.50 20.22
N ILE A 10 1.02 -4.51 19.31
CA ILE A 10 1.31 -4.77 17.89
C ILE A 10 2.81 -4.96 17.73
N SER A 11 3.22 -6.19 17.43
CA SER A 11 4.63 -6.51 17.24
C SER A 11 5.21 -5.82 15.98
N ALA A 12 6.54 -5.62 15.96
CA ALA A 12 7.23 -5.10 14.78
C ALA A 12 6.96 -5.96 13.53
N ARG A 13 6.78 -7.27 13.73
CA ARG A 13 6.44 -8.19 12.65
C ARG A 13 5.07 -7.90 12.06
N GLU A 14 4.05 -7.69 12.89
CA GLU A 14 2.69 -7.38 12.43
C GLU A 14 2.63 -6.05 11.67
N ARG A 15 3.43 -5.07 12.09
CA ARG A 15 3.54 -3.78 11.38
C ARG A 15 4.18 -3.92 10.00
N ALA A 16 5.06 -4.89 9.85
CA ALA A 16 5.75 -5.16 8.59
C ALA A 16 4.91 -5.96 7.59
N GLU A 17 3.84 -6.63 8.06
CA GLU A 17 3.01 -7.44 7.17
C GLU A 17 2.23 -6.62 6.15
N PRO A 18 2.16 -7.08 4.89
CA PRO A 18 1.21 -6.52 3.94
C PRO A 18 -0.22 -6.78 4.43
N PHE A 19 -1.17 -5.98 3.98
CA PHE A 19 -2.56 -6.15 4.36
C PHE A 19 -3.51 -6.10 3.17
N GLU A 20 -4.64 -6.77 3.33
CA GLU A 20 -5.81 -6.65 2.48
C GLU A 20 -7.04 -6.37 3.36
N LEU A 21 -7.82 -5.38 2.99
CA LEU A 21 -9.00 -4.94 3.73
C LEU A 21 -10.15 -4.65 2.76
N GLY A 22 -11.37 -4.74 3.27
CA GLY A 22 -12.55 -4.40 2.50
C GLY A 22 -12.83 -5.39 1.37
N GLY A 23 -13.83 -5.03 0.57
CA GLY A 23 -14.48 -6.03 -0.28
C GLY A 23 -15.18 -7.06 0.59
N ALA A 24 -16.42 -7.41 0.37
CA ALA A 24 -17.02 -8.56 1.05
C ALA A 24 -16.09 -9.76 0.81
N LEU A 25 -15.77 -10.53 1.84
CA LEU A 25 -14.89 -11.71 1.85
C LEU A 25 -14.90 -12.46 0.50
N GLY A 26 -13.94 -12.19 -0.38
CA GLY A 26 -13.91 -12.70 -1.74
C GLY A 26 -14.90 -12.05 -2.69
N GLY A 27 -15.62 -10.99 -2.29
CA GLY A 27 -16.56 -10.23 -3.12
C GLY A 27 -15.86 -9.23 -4.02
N GLU A 28 -16.50 -8.94 -5.15
CA GLU A 28 -16.11 -7.90 -6.08
C GLU A 28 -16.41 -6.54 -5.47
N ALA A 29 -15.45 -5.64 -5.49
CA ALA A 29 -15.66 -4.21 -5.23
C ALA A 29 -15.54 -3.47 -6.56
N GLU A 30 -16.32 -2.42 -6.74
CA GLU A 30 -16.24 -1.60 -7.95
C GLU A 30 -14.86 -0.94 -8.07
N VAL A 31 -14.34 -0.45 -6.95
CA VAL A 31 -13.04 0.24 -6.91
C VAL A 31 -12.11 -0.39 -5.87
N GLY A 32 -10.93 -0.72 -6.32
CA GLY A 32 -9.81 -1.12 -5.46
C GLY A 32 -8.82 0.04 -5.28
N VAL A 33 -8.12 0.04 -4.15
CA VAL A 33 -7.08 1.03 -3.83
C VAL A 33 -5.83 0.32 -3.36
N VAL A 34 -4.71 0.57 -4.03
CA VAL A 34 -3.38 0.17 -3.55
C VAL A 34 -2.80 1.33 -2.73
N LEU A 35 -2.38 1.04 -1.52
CA LEU A 35 -1.73 2.00 -0.61
C LEU A 35 -0.25 1.66 -0.46
N VAL A 36 0.61 2.60 -0.83
CA VAL A 36 2.06 2.40 -0.86
C VAL A 36 2.74 3.22 0.22
N HIS A 37 3.45 2.55 1.13
CA HIS A 37 4.20 3.18 2.21
C HIS A 37 5.49 3.87 1.73
N GLY A 38 6.13 4.61 2.63
CA GLY A 38 7.36 5.34 2.35
C GLY A 38 8.65 4.53 2.51
N PHE A 39 9.77 5.15 2.12
CA PHE A 39 11.11 4.59 2.27
C PHE A 39 11.45 4.37 3.75
N THR A 40 12.04 3.24 4.05
CA THR A 40 12.31 2.74 5.41
C THR A 40 11.06 2.45 6.26
N GLY A 41 9.88 2.68 5.72
CA GLY A 41 8.61 2.43 6.40
C GLY A 41 8.07 1.03 6.22
N THR A 42 6.84 0.85 6.66
CA THR A 42 6.12 -0.42 6.58
C THR A 42 4.66 -0.18 6.17
N PRO A 43 3.92 -1.22 5.75
CA PRO A 43 2.50 -1.09 5.43
C PRO A 43 1.65 -0.50 6.56
N TYR A 44 2.09 -0.63 7.81
CA TYR A 44 1.39 -0.07 8.97
C TYR A 44 1.16 1.45 8.86
N GLU A 45 2.08 2.18 8.23
CA GLU A 45 1.95 3.65 8.07
C GLU A 45 0.70 4.06 7.32
N VAL A 46 0.24 3.24 6.40
CA VAL A 46 -0.94 3.52 5.55
C VAL A 46 -2.15 2.67 5.93
N ARG A 47 -2.02 1.84 6.97
CA ARG A 47 -3.08 0.93 7.39
C ARG A 47 -4.34 1.66 7.88
N TYR A 48 -4.19 2.71 8.65
CA TYR A 48 -5.35 3.47 9.14
C TYR A 48 -6.17 4.05 7.97
N LEU A 49 -5.50 4.65 6.99
CA LEU A 49 -6.16 5.11 5.77
C LEU A 49 -6.86 3.94 5.06
N GLY A 50 -6.20 2.80 4.98
CA GLY A 50 -6.77 1.58 4.41
C GLY A 50 -8.05 1.13 5.12
N GLU A 51 -8.08 1.17 6.45
CA GLU A 51 -9.26 0.83 7.24
C GLU A 51 -10.42 1.78 6.97
N GLN A 52 -10.16 3.08 6.84
CA GLN A 52 -11.19 4.07 6.51
C GLN A 52 -11.74 3.88 5.09
N LEU A 53 -10.87 3.61 4.13
CA LEU A 53 -11.29 3.31 2.75
C LEU A 53 -12.11 2.01 2.68
N ALA A 54 -11.70 0.98 3.42
CA ALA A 54 -12.44 -0.27 3.48
C ALA A 54 -13.84 -0.07 4.06
N ARG A 55 -13.99 0.74 5.10
CA ARG A 55 -15.29 1.12 5.67
C ARG A 55 -16.16 1.90 4.69
N ALA A 56 -15.53 2.64 3.78
CA ALA A 56 -16.22 3.37 2.72
C ALA A 56 -16.62 2.48 1.52
N GLY A 57 -16.28 1.19 1.55
CA GLY A 57 -16.69 0.21 0.54
C GLY A 57 -15.63 -0.14 -0.50
N TYR A 58 -14.40 0.36 -0.37
CA TYR A 58 -13.30 0.04 -1.27
C TYR A 58 -12.62 -1.27 -0.88
N ALA A 59 -12.12 -2.01 -1.86
CA ALA A 59 -11.16 -3.08 -1.62
C ALA A 59 -9.76 -2.45 -1.52
N VAL A 60 -9.02 -2.77 -0.47
CA VAL A 60 -7.73 -2.11 -0.20
C VAL A 60 -6.62 -3.14 -0.10
N ARG A 61 -5.49 -2.85 -0.70
CA ARG A 61 -4.27 -3.64 -0.59
C ARG A 61 -3.08 -2.74 -0.24
N GLY A 62 -2.41 -3.05 0.86
CA GLY A 62 -1.18 -2.39 1.29
C GLY A 62 0.00 -3.35 1.14
N PRO A 63 0.74 -3.31 0.02
CA PRO A 63 1.91 -4.16 -0.17
C PRO A 63 3.07 -3.73 0.72
N ARG A 64 3.94 -4.66 1.06
CA ARG A 64 5.25 -4.36 1.63
C ARG A 64 6.25 -4.24 0.48
N LEU A 65 6.91 -3.10 0.39
CA LEU A 65 7.96 -2.90 -0.59
C LEU A 65 9.16 -3.81 -0.29
N PRO A 66 9.80 -4.40 -1.30
CA PRO A 66 10.99 -5.23 -1.11
C PRO A 66 12.06 -4.54 -0.26
N GLY A 67 12.72 -5.27 0.61
CA GLY A 67 13.74 -4.78 1.53
C GLY A 67 13.23 -3.99 2.74
N HIS A 68 11.92 -3.74 2.81
CA HIS A 68 11.29 -3.01 3.91
C HIS A 68 10.70 -3.94 4.97
N GLY A 69 10.62 -3.45 6.19
CA GLY A 69 10.00 -4.17 7.30
C GLY A 69 10.82 -5.35 7.82
N THR A 70 12.07 -5.45 7.42
CA THR A 70 13.05 -6.44 7.82
C THR A 70 14.32 -5.74 8.29
N ARG A 71 15.49 -6.26 7.99
CA ARG A 71 16.75 -5.63 8.37
C ARG A 71 17.07 -4.46 7.43
N VAL A 72 17.72 -3.42 7.95
CA VAL A 72 18.16 -2.26 7.16
C VAL A 72 19.04 -2.68 5.97
N GLU A 73 19.88 -3.69 6.18
CA GLU A 73 20.78 -4.20 5.15
C GLU A 73 20.03 -4.80 3.95
N ASP A 74 18.79 -5.23 4.14
CA ASP A 74 17.99 -5.76 3.04
C ASP A 74 17.60 -4.69 2.02
N LEU A 75 17.66 -3.41 2.40
CA LEU A 75 17.47 -2.29 1.47
C LEU A 75 18.64 -2.15 0.50
N ASP A 76 19.84 -2.50 0.91
CA ASP A 76 21.05 -2.33 0.11
C ASP A 76 21.03 -3.19 -1.18
N VAL A 77 20.24 -4.25 -1.17
CA VAL A 77 20.11 -5.17 -2.32
C VAL A 77 18.84 -4.95 -3.14
N THR A 78 18.04 -3.95 -2.79
CA THR A 78 16.82 -3.60 -3.53
C THR A 78 17.02 -2.34 -4.39
N THR A 79 16.25 -2.25 -5.46
CA THR A 79 16.30 -1.14 -6.40
C THR A 79 14.92 -0.52 -6.60
N TRP A 80 14.91 0.65 -7.21
CA TRP A 80 13.68 1.30 -7.67
C TRP A 80 12.80 0.35 -8.50
N SER A 81 13.42 -0.42 -9.39
CA SER A 81 12.70 -1.37 -10.25
C SER A 81 11.99 -2.47 -9.44
N ASP A 82 12.58 -2.91 -8.34
CA ASP A 82 11.96 -3.91 -7.46
C ASP A 82 10.69 -3.34 -6.81
N TRP A 83 10.74 -2.09 -6.38
CA TRP A 83 9.59 -1.42 -5.77
C TRP A 83 8.49 -1.14 -6.79
N VAL A 84 8.86 -0.69 -8.01
CA VAL A 84 7.91 -0.52 -9.12
C VAL A 84 7.20 -1.83 -9.42
N ALA A 85 7.94 -2.93 -9.50
CA ALA A 85 7.37 -4.25 -9.77
C ALA A 85 6.39 -4.70 -8.67
N GLU A 86 6.67 -4.37 -7.39
CA GLU A 86 5.75 -4.69 -6.29
C GLU A 86 4.44 -3.92 -6.40
N VAL A 87 4.50 -2.63 -6.73
CA VAL A 87 3.29 -1.82 -6.97
C VAL A 87 2.48 -2.40 -8.14
N ASP A 88 3.14 -2.74 -9.24
CA ASP A 88 2.49 -3.34 -10.41
C ASP A 88 1.77 -4.65 -10.03
N ARG A 89 2.41 -5.51 -9.25
CA ARG A 89 1.80 -6.76 -8.75
C ARG A 89 0.58 -6.50 -7.87
N ALA A 90 0.67 -5.51 -6.99
CA ALA A 90 -0.44 -5.16 -6.10
C ALA A 90 -1.66 -4.65 -6.89
N VAL A 91 -1.44 -3.80 -7.88
CA VAL A 91 -2.49 -3.30 -8.77
C VAL A 91 -3.13 -4.46 -9.54
N GLU A 92 -2.32 -5.33 -10.12
CA GLU A 92 -2.81 -6.47 -10.90
C GLU A 92 -3.62 -7.43 -10.05
N ALA A 93 -3.22 -7.66 -8.80
CA ALA A 93 -3.97 -8.49 -7.87
C ALA A 93 -5.38 -7.94 -7.59
N LEU A 94 -5.52 -6.62 -7.45
CA LEU A 94 -6.83 -5.99 -7.26
C LEU A 94 -7.65 -5.94 -8.55
N ARG A 95 -7.03 -5.79 -9.71
CA ARG A 95 -7.73 -5.80 -11.01
C ARG A 95 -8.48 -7.08 -11.29
N ARG A 96 -8.09 -8.19 -10.68
CA ARG A 96 -8.79 -9.47 -10.82
C ARG A 96 -10.18 -9.48 -10.18
N ARG A 97 -10.45 -8.55 -9.27
CA ARG A 97 -11.71 -8.51 -8.51
C ARG A 97 -12.32 -7.11 -8.37
N CYS A 98 -11.73 -6.12 -9.03
CA CYS A 98 -12.23 -4.74 -9.04
C CYS A 98 -12.26 -4.25 -10.48
N ASP A 99 -13.31 -3.49 -10.82
CA ASP A 99 -13.44 -2.91 -12.16
C ASP A 99 -12.39 -1.82 -12.40
N ARG A 100 -12.06 -1.06 -11.35
CA ARG A 100 -11.09 0.03 -11.39
C ARG A 100 -10.18 -0.04 -10.17
N VAL A 101 -8.93 0.32 -10.34
CA VAL A 101 -7.93 0.35 -9.25
C VAL A 101 -7.22 1.70 -9.24
N ALA A 102 -7.25 2.36 -8.10
CA ALA A 102 -6.48 3.57 -7.83
C ALA A 102 -5.21 3.25 -7.04
N VAL A 103 -4.21 4.10 -7.13
CA VAL A 103 -2.97 4.00 -6.35
C VAL A 103 -2.78 5.27 -5.54
N ILE A 104 -2.56 5.12 -4.24
CA ILE A 104 -2.25 6.22 -3.32
C ILE A 104 -0.97 5.87 -2.57
N GLY A 105 -0.03 6.78 -2.53
CA GLY A 105 1.23 6.54 -1.84
C GLY A 105 1.66 7.70 -0.95
N GLN A 106 2.46 7.38 0.06
CA GLN A 106 3.04 8.33 1.00
C GLN A 106 4.55 8.42 0.80
N SER A 107 5.08 9.64 0.72
CA SER A 107 6.51 9.91 0.55
C SER A 107 7.07 9.19 -0.69
N LEU A 108 8.06 8.31 -0.56
CA LEU A 108 8.54 7.46 -1.67
C LEU A 108 7.39 6.69 -2.34
N GLY A 109 6.45 6.19 -1.55
CA GLY A 109 5.25 5.54 -2.07
C GLY A 109 4.42 6.46 -2.97
N GLY A 110 4.42 7.75 -2.68
CA GLY A 110 3.80 8.78 -3.54
C GLY A 110 4.50 8.92 -4.88
N LEU A 111 5.83 8.86 -4.92
CA LEU A 111 6.60 8.83 -6.17
C LEU A 111 6.30 7.57 -6.98
N LEU A 112 6.23 6.42 -6.32
CA LEU A 112 5.87 5.16 -6.98
C LEU A 112 4.45 5.21 -7.56
N ALA A 113 3.51 5.81 -6.83
CA ALA A 113 2.13 6.00 -7.31
C ALA A 113 2.10 6.88 -8.56
N LEU A 114 2.80 8.01 -8.55
CA LEU A 114 2.90 8.91 -9.70
C LEU A 114 3.59 8.24 -10.89
N HIS A 115 4.65 7.50 -10.64
CA HIS A 115 5.35 6.74 -11.67
C HIS A 115 4.44 5.68 -12.31
N HIS A 116 3.69 4.96 -11.48
CA HIS A 116 2.71 3.99 -11.97
C HIS A 116 1.65 4.67 -12.85
N ALA A 117 1.09 5.79 -12.38
CA ALA A 117 0.09 6.56 -13.13
C ALA A 117 0.63 7.07 -14.47
N SER A 118 1.90 7.46 -14.54
CA SER A 118 2.52 7.93 -15.80
C SER A 118 2.59 6.85 -16.87
N ARG A 119 2.59 5.59 -16.48
CA ARG A 119 2.64 4.42 -17.37
C ARG A 119 1.26 3.80 -17.61
N HIS A 120 0.25 4.21 -16.85
CA HIS A 120 -1.08 3.63 -16.85
C HIS A 120 -2.16 4.71 -16.91
N PRO A 121 -2.38 5.31 -18.10
CA PRO A 121 -3.35 6.40 -18.24
C PRO A 121 -4.80 5.99 -17.95
N GLU A 122 -5.07 4.69 -17.87
CA GLU A 122 -6.37 4.12 -17.50
C GLU A 122 -6.70 4.21 -16.00
N LEU A 123 -5.74 4.61 -15.15
CA LEU A 123 -6.03 4.77 -13.72
C LEU A 123 -7.13 5.82 -13.50
N PRO A 124 -8.15 5.51 -12.67
CA PRO A 124 -9.22 6.46 -12.36
C PRO A 124 -8.71 7.67 -11.56
N CYS A 125 -7.74 7.43 -10.68
CA CYS A 125 -7.06 8.50 -9.94
C CYS A 125 -5.75 8.00 -9.33
N VAL A 126 -4.91 8.93 -8.95
CA VAL A 126 -3.69 8.70 -8.19
C VAL A 126 -3.62 9.70 -7.04
N GLY A 127 -3.20 9.25 -5.88
CA GLY A 127 -2.96 10.10 -4.72
C GLY A 127 -1.48 10.08 -4.32
N SER A 128 -0.93 11.25 -4.08
CA SER A 128 0.45 11.38 -3.61
C SER A 128 0.49 12.27 -2.38
N LEU A 129 0.89 11.70 -1.26
CA LEU A 129 0.96 12.37 0.04
C LEU A 129 2.43 12.61 0.40
N ALA A 130 2.81 13.88 0.52
CA ALA A 130 4.16 14.29 0.93
C ALA A 130 5.28 13.67 0.08
N ALA A 131 5.06 13.50 -1.22
CA ALA A 131 6.11 12.99 -2.10
C ALA A 131 7.23 14.03 -2.27
N PRO A 132 8.50 13.62 -2.26
CA PRO A 132 9.64 14.50 -2.51
C PRO A 132 9.75 14.78 -4.02
N LEU A 133 9.17 15.87 -4.45
CA LEU A 133 9.17 16.34 -5.84
C LEU A 133 10.33 17.28 -6.11
#